data_89d776b3cf6214655502351476509890
#
_entry.id   89d776b3cf6214655502351476509890
#
_cell.length_a   1.000
_cell.length_b   1.000
_cell.length_c   1.000
_cell.angle_alpha   90.00
_cell.angle_beta   90.00
_cell.angle_gamma   90.00
#
_symmetry.space_group_name_H-M   'P 1'
#
loop_
_entity.id
_entity.type
_entity.pdbx_description
1 polymer ?
#
loop_
_entity_poly.entity_id
_entity_poly.type
_entity_poly.pdbx_seq_one_letter_code
_entity_poly.pdbx_strand_id
1 'polypeptide(L)'
;MARNVNELHPWLQYKIYLLKKECKKQGLQLGVGECFRSAKEQEDLYAKGRSKPGKIVTNARGNSFSSQHQWGVAVDIFQNIRGREYEDAFMKKVAKIAISKKVGLSWGGDWKSIVDTPHFYLGKWGSTPALLKKKYGTLSRFQKEWTATTKKNCKLWKQKTLRKSKKIKKIPAGSKVAVLYVSKLGYAKIRYQGKYGYIFRSVIR
;
A
#
# COMPACT_ATOMS: atom_id res chain seq x y z
N MET A 1 10.40 -12.64 -6.85
CA MET A 1 9.79 -11.55 -6.04
C MET A 1 8.79 -10.81 -6.91
N ALA A 2 7.53 -10.81 -6.49
CA ALA A 2 6.45 -10.20 -7.26
C ALA A 2 6.51 -8.66 -7.12
N ARG A 3 6.66 -7.95 -8.24
CA ARG A 3 6.64 -6.48 -8.32
C ARG A 3 5.26 -5.93 -8.71
N ASN A 4 4.21 -6.70 -8.42
CA ASN A 4 2.87 -6.36 -8.87
C ASN A 4 2.16 -5.45 -7.85
N VAL A 5 2.15 -4.16 -8.12
CA VAL A 5 1.46 -3.16 -7.29
C VAL A 5 -0.05 -3.42 -7.16
N ASN A 6 -0.67 -4.13 -8.11
CA ASN A 6 -2.12 -4.40 -8.08
C ASN A 6 -2.53 -5.41 -6.99
N GLU A 7 -1.58 -6.18 -6.46
CA GLU A 7 -1.80 -7.13 -5.35
C GLU A 7 -1.78 -6.45 -3.96
N LEU A 8 -1.39 -5.19 -3.91
CA LEU A 8 -1.34 -4.41 -2.69
C LEU A 8 -2.71 -3.85 -2.31
N HIS A 9 -2.87 -3.50 -1.04
CA HIS A 9 -4.05 -2.78 -0.56
C HIS A 9 -4.32 -1.53 -1.41
N PRO A 10 -5.56 -1.26 -1.86
CA PRO A 10 -5.86 -0.13 -2.76
C PRO A 10 -5.39 1.23 -2.22
N TRP A 11 -5.36 1.41 -0.91
CA TRP A 11 -4.83 2.63 -0.32
C TRP A 11 -3.30 2.74 -0.51
N LEU A 12 -2.56 1.64 -0.35
CA LEU A 12 -1.12 1.62 -0.62
C LEU A 12 -0.82 1.90 -2.10
N GLN A 13 -1.57 1.27 -3.02
CA GLN A 13 -1.47 1.57 -4.45
C GLN A 13 -1.61 3.08 -4.74
N TYR A 14 -2.59 3.74 -4.11
CA TYR A 14 -2.78 5.18 -4.25
C TYR A 14 -1.61 5.99 -3.67
N LYS A 15 -1.07 5.58 -2.53
CA LYS A 15 0.10 6.22 -1.91
C LYS A 15 1.35 6.09 -2.78
N ILE A 16 1.59 4.91 -3.36
CA ILE A 16 2.67 4.68 -4.33
C ILE A 16 2.50 5.58 -5.56
N TYR A 17 1.28 5.71 -6.08
CA TYR A 17 0.99 6.65 -7.18
C TYR A 17 1.36 8.10 -6.81
N LEU A 18 0.98 8.56 -5.61
CA LEU A 18 1.35 9.89 -5.14
C LEU A 18 2.86 10.04 -4.97
N LEU A 19 3.52 9.05 -4.36
CA LEU A 19 4.96 9.04 -4.16
C LEU A 19 5.71 9.15 -5.49
N LYS A 20 5.37 8.31 -6.47
CA LYS A 20 5.95 8.37 -7.82
C LYS A 20 5.78 9.75 -8.45
N LYS A 21 4.59 10.35 -8.32
CA LYS A 21 4.30 11.68 -8.86
C LYS A 21 5.17 12.76 -8.22
N GLU A 22 5.35 12.74 -6.90
CA GLU A 22 6.14 13.74 -6.19
C GLU A 22 7.66 13.53 -6.40
N CYS A 23 8.13 12.29 -6.43
CA CYS A 23 9.52 11.94 -6.76
C CYS A 23 9.88 12.42 -8.18
N LYS A 24 9.01 12.16 -9.17
CA LYS A 24 9.22 12.61 -10.54
C LYS A 24 9.41 14.14 -10.65
N LYS A 25 8.66 14.94 -9.86
CA LYS A 25 8.80 16.39 -9.82
C LYS A 25 10.17 16.86 -9.32
N GLN A 26 10.86 16.04 -8.54
CA GLN A 26 12.17 16.30 -7.98
C GLN A 26 13.29 15.58 -8.74
N GLY A 27 13.00 15.06 -9.94
CA GLY A 27 13.98 14.34 -10.77
C GLY A 27 14.40 12.97 -10.21
N LEU A 28 13.71 12.45 -9.18
CA LEU A 28 14.05 11.16 -8.57
C LEU A 28 13.48 9.99 -9.39
N GLN A 29 14.36 9.12 -9.84
CA GLN A 29 14.01 7.93 -10.61
C GLN A 29 13.62 6.76 -9.68
N LEU A 30 12.35 6.75 -9.25
CA LEU A 30 11.84 5.79 -8.31
C LEU A 30 11.36 4.51 -8.98
N GLY A 31 11.97 3.37 -8.63
CA GLY A 31 11.55 2.01 -8.93
C GLY A 31 10.71 1.40 -7.79
N VAL A 32 9.85 0.45 -8.15
CA VAL A 32 9.10 -0.36 -7.18
C VAL A 32 9.72 -1.75 -7.14
N GLY A 33 10.15 -2.14 -5.97
CA GLY A 33 10.72 -3.44 -5.66
C GLY A 33 9.65 -4.45 -5.25
N GLU A 34 9.86 -5.09 -4.09
CA GLU A 34 8.94 -6.11 -3.60
C GLU A 34 7.59 -5.50 -3.19
N CYS A 35 6.51 -6.20 -3.56
CA CYS A 35 5.13 -5.83 -3.26
C CYS A 35 4.49 -6.85 -2.30
N PHE A 36 3.54 -7.63 -2.81
CA PHE A 36 2.94 -8.73 -2.05
C PHE A 36 3.90 -9.92 -1.98
N ARG A 37 3.91 -10.60 -0.84
CA ARG A 37 4.69 -11.80 -0.59
C ARG A 37 3.79 -12.90 -0.04
N SER A 38 3.73 -14.04 -0.72
CA SER A 38 3.01 -15.22 -0.27
C SER A 38 3.66 -15.86 0.97
N ALA A 39 2.93 -16.73 1.66
CA ALA A 39 3.49 -17.50 2.77
C ALA A 39 4.68 -18.34 2.34
N LYS A 40 4.62 -18.95 1.14
CA LYS A 40 5.72 -19.75 0.58
C LYS A 40 6.96 -18.91 0.31
N GLU A 41 6.82 -17.76 -0.35
CA GLU A 41 7.96 -16.86 -0.61
C GLU A 41 8.58 -16.32 0.68
N GLN A 42 7.77 -16.02 1.69
CA GLN A 42 8.25 -15.61 3.02
C GLN A 42 9.02 -16.73 3.72
N GLU A 43 8.57 -17.98 3.62
CA GLU A 43 9.26 -19.13 4.20
C GLU A 43 10.58 -19.40 3.46
N ASP A 44 10.59 -19.25 2.13
CA ASP A 44 11.82 -19.35 1.32
C ASP A 44 12.86 -18.29 1.72
N LEU A 45 12.42 -17.06 2.05
CA LEU A 45 13.31 -16.02 2.58
C LEU A 45 13.79 -16.34 4.00
N TYR A 46 12.92 -16.87 4.86
CA TYR A 46 13.27 -17.26 6.22
C TYR A 46 14.31 -18.38 6.23
N ALA A 47 14.27 -19.29 5.28
CA ALA A 47 15.20 -20.40 5.15
C ALA A 47 16.64 -19.94 4.81
N LYS A 48 16.82 -18.75 4.17
CA LYS A 48 18.16 -18.24 3.82
C LYS A 48 18.99 -17.97 5.06
N GLY A 49 20.23 -18.45 5.04
CA GLY A 49 21.16 -18.36 6.17
C GLY A 49 20.80 -19.28 7.35
N ARG A 50 19.78 -20.18 7.17
CA ARG A 50 19.39 -21.21 8.15
C ARG A 50 19.46 -22.61 7.53
N SER A 51 18.43 -22.99 6.78
CA SER A 51 18.37 -24.28 6.06
C SER A 51 18.74 -24.18 4.57
N LYS A 52 18.91 -22.95 4.06
CA LYS A 52 19.39 -22.68 2.68
C LYS A 52 20.59 -21.74 2.73
N PRO A 53 21.52 -21.83 1.75
CA PRO A 53 22.65 -20.89 1.63
C PRO A 53 22.18 -19.43 1.57
N GLY A 54 23.02 -18.51 2.06
CA GLY A 54 22.82 -17.08 2.00
C GLY A 54 22.86 -16.40 3.37
N LYS A 55 22.53 -15.10 3.41
CA LYS A 55 22.43 -14.34 4.65
C LYS A 55 21.01 -14.39 5.20
N ILE A 56 20.87 -14.29 6.53
CA ILE A 56 19.56 -14.10 7.17
C ILE A 56 19.04 -12.71 6.78
N VAL A 57 17.88 -12.70 6.12
CA VAL A 57 17.24 -11.47 5.61
C VAL A 57 15.90 -11.18 6.26
N THR A 58 15.37 -12.10 7.07
CA THR A 58 14.12 -11.93 7.81
C THR A 58 14.03 -12.87 9.00
N ASN A 59 13.37 -12.43 10.07
CA ASN A 59 12.99 -13.28 11.21
C ASN A 59 11.53 -13.73 11.15
N ALA A 60 10.76 -13.30 10.16
CA ALA A 60 9.37 -13.66 9.99
C ALA A 60 9.22 -14.96 9.18
N ARG A 61 8.61 -15.98 9.79
CA ARG A 61 8.25 -17.22 9.09
C ARG A 61 7.04 -17.03 8.18
N GLY A 62 6.93 -17.88 7.14
CA GLY A 62 5.86 -17.79 6.15
C GLY A 62 4.46 -17.93 6.74
N ASN A 63 4.25 -18.91 7.60
CA ASN A 63 2.96 -19.18 8.24
C ASN A 63 2.63 -18.21 9.39
N SER A 64 3.60 -17.44 9.86
CA SER A 64 3.37 -16.48 10.95
C SER A 64 2.55 -15.26 10.52
N PHE A 65 2.55 -14.93 9.21
CA PHE A 65 1.95 -13.68 8.70
C PHE A 65 2.39 -12.45 9.49
N SER A 66 3.64 -12.41 9.92
CA SER A 66 4.24 -11.31 10.68
C SER A 66 4.96 -10.29 9.81
N SER A 67 5.09 -10.54 8.51
CA SER A 67 5.58 -9.56 7.53
C SER A 67 4.43 -8.73 6.96
N GLN A 68 4.64 -7.41 6.84
CA GLN A 68 3.68 -6.48 6.24
C GLN A 68 3.46 -6.75 4.74
N HIS A 69 4.46 -7.29 4.03
CA HIS A 69 4.32 -7.72 2.64
C HIS A 69 3.27 -8.82 2.47
N GLN A 70 3.15 -9.74 3.44
CA GLN A 70 2.15 -10.80 3.41
C GLN A 70 0.70 -10.29 3.58
N TRP A 71 0.53 -9.05 4.04
CA TRP A 71 -0.77 -8.39 4.15
C TRP A 71 -1.03 -7.39 3.03
N GLY A 72 -0.08 -7.21 2.10
CA GLY A 72 -0.18 -6.24 1.02
C GLY A 72 -0.21 -4.78 1.51
N VAL A 73 0.38 -4.49 2.67
CA VAL A 73 0.41 -3.15 3.29
C VAL A 73 1.78 -2.52 3.30
N ALA A 74 2.78 -3.17 2.69
CA ALA A 74 4.14 -2.66 2.50
C ALA A 74 4.61 -2.81 1.05
N VAL A 75 5.62 -2.04 0.70
CA VAL A 75 6.29 -2.04 -0.60
C VAL A 75 7.74 -1.63 -0.40
N ASP A 76 8.65 -2.29 -1.11
CA ASP A 76 10.03 -1.86 -1.18
C ASP A 76 10.24 -0.95 -2.39
N ILE A 77 11.08 0.05 -2.21
CA ILE A 77 11.41 1.07 -3.20
C ILE A 77 12.91 0.99 -3.49
N PHE A 78 13.28 1.30 -4.71
CA PHE A 78 14.69 1.42 -5.09
C PHE A 78 14.90 2.59 -6.06
N GLN A 79 16.15 3.04 -6.20
CA GLN A 79 16.53 3.97 -7.25
C GLN A 79 16.63 3.21 -8.57
N ASN A 80 15.91 3.64 -9.59
CA ASN A 80 15.93 2.98 -10.91
C ASN A 80 17.14 3.44 -11.74
N ILE A 81 18.34 3.26 -11.16
CA ILE A 81 19.64 3.49 -11.78
C ILE A 81 20.52 2.29 -11.44
N ARG A 82 21.02 1.61 -12.46
CA ARG A 82 21.84 0.40 -12.29
C ARG A 82 23.08 0.70 -11.44
N GLY A 83 23.32 -0.16 -10.44
CA GLY A 83 24.45 -0.05 -9.51
C GLY A 83 24.24 0.99 -8.37
N ARG A 84 23.10 1.71 -8.39
CA ARG A 84 22.79 2.75 -7.39
C ARG A 84 21.43 2.54 -6.73
N GLU A 85 20.92 1.30 -6.75
CA GLU A 85 19.54 0.96 -6.38
C GLU A 85 19.18 1.36 -4.94
N TYR A 86 20.15 1.26 -4.02
CA TYR A 86 19.92 1.43 -2.58
C TYR A 86 20.82 2.52 -1.94
N GLU A 87 21.16 3.56 -2.72
CA GLU A 87 21.92 4.68 -2.19
C GLU A 87 21.18 5.40 -1.06
N ASP A 88 21.86 5.56 0.06
CA ASP A 88 21.34 6.18 1.29
C ASP A 88 20.77 7.59 1.04
N ALA A 89 21.50 8.41 0.25
CA ALA A 89 21.08 9.77 -0.08
C ALA A 89 19.77 9.79 -0.86
N PHE A 90 19.57 8.82 -1.78
CA PHE A 90 18.31 8.65 -2.51
C PHE A 90 17.20 8.22 -1.57
N MET A 91 17.43 7.19 -0.73
CA MET A 91 16.42 6.67 0.20
C MET A 91 15.94 7.74 1.18
N LYS A 92 16.84 8.54 1.74
CA LYS A 92 16.48 9.66 2.63
C LYS A 92 15.66 10.75 1.93
N LYS A 93 15.95 11.06 0.66
CA LYS A 93 15.14 12.01 -0.13
C LYS A 93 13.74 11.45 -0.38
N VAL A 94 13.63 10.18 -0.80
CA VAL A 94 12.34 9.52 -1.01
C VAL A 94 11.55 9.43 0.29
N ALA A 95 12.20 9.10 1.42
CA ALA A 95 11.56 9.03 2.73
C ALA A 95 10.93 10.36 3.15
N LYS A 96 11.62 11.49 2.99
CA LYS A 96 11.05 12.83 3.26
C LYS A 96 9.76 13.08 2.48
N ILE A 97 9.71 12.66 1.22
CA ILE A 97 8.50 12.78 0.38
C ILE A 97 7.41 11.82 0.87
N ALA A 98 7.77 10.56 1.14
CA ALA A 98 6.86 9.49 1.53
C ALA A 98 6.14 9.77 2.86
N ILE A 99 6.85 10.26 3.88
CA ILE A 99 6.27 10.57 5.20
C ILE A 99 5.50 11.91 5.22
N SER A 100 5.66 12.76 4.20
CA SER A 100 4.96 14.04 4.13
C SER A 100 3.43 13.87 4.22
N LYS A 101 2.72 14.89 4.70
CA LYS A 101 1.23 14.91 4.76
C LYS A 101 0.58 14.63 3.40
N LYS A 102 1.27 14.92 2.30
CA LYS A 102 0.77 14.72 0.94
C LYS A 102 0.74 13.25 0.54
N VAL A 103 1.75 12.48 0.89
CA VAL A 103 1.84 11.03 0.64
C VAL A 103 1.36 10.26 1.86
N GLY A 104 2.00 10.41 3.01
CA GLY A 104 1.62 9.82 4.30
C GLY A 104 1.80 8.30 4.32
N LEU A 105 2.97 7.83 3.95
CA LEU A 105 3.50 6.50 4.25
C LEU A 105 4.36 6.58 5.51
N SER A 106 4.61 5.45 6.12
CA SER A 106 5.66 5.24 7.13
C SER A 106 6.87 4.59 6.49
N TRP A 107 8.04 4.71 7.11
CA TRP A 107 9.31 4.26 6.57
C TRP A 107 10.03 3.29 7.52
N GLY A 108 10.55 2.19 7.00
CA GLY A 108 11.31 1.21 7.77
C GLY A 108 12.70 1.71 8.20
N GLY A 109 13.21 2.77 7.55
CA GLY A 109 14.43 3.44 7.96
C GLY A 109 14.35 4.14 9.33
N ASP A 110 13.14 4.37 9.86
CA ASP A 110 12.91 4.92 11.20
C ASP A 110 12.88 3.82 12.31
N TRP A 111 13.00 2.54 11.94
CA TRP A 111 12.95 1.46 12.92
C TRP A 111 14.24 1.40 13.74
N LYS A 112 14.10 1.09 15.04
CA LYS A 112 15.24 1.08 15.99
C LYS A 112 16.02 -0.23 15.99
N SER A 113 15.35 -1.37 15.73
CA SER A 113 15.97 -2.69 15.87
C SER A 113 16.53 -3.25 14.57
N ILE A 114 15.82 -3.06 13.46
CA ILE A 114 16.25 -3.50 12.13
C ILE A 114 15.90 -2.36 11.18
N VAL A 115 16.90 -1.55 10.82
CA VAL A 115 16.76 -0.46 9.88
C VAL A 115 16.56 -1.05 8.47
N ASP A 116 15.42 -0.75 7.83
CA ASP A 116 15.08 -1.24 6.50
C ASP A 116 14.74 -0.05 5.60
N THR A 117 15.77 0.51 4.96
CA THR A 117 15.64 1.75 4.18
C THR A 117 14.82 1.63 2.91
N PRO A 118 14.77 0.49 2.18
CA PRO A 118 13.85 0.28 1.07
C PRO A 118 12.37 0.23 1.46
N HIS A 119 12.04 -0.10 2.71
CA HIS A 119 10.72 -0.49 3.15
C HIS A 119 9.79 0.68 3.48
N PHE A 120 8.65 0.78 2.78
CA PHE A 120 7.59 1.76 3.02
C PHE A 120 6.24 1.07 3.25
N TYR A 121 5.44 1.57 4.19
CA TYR A 121 4.23 0.87 4.60
C TYR A 121 3.09 1.81 5.03
N LEU A 122 1.89 1.25 5.16
CA LEU A 122 0.73 1.96 5.71
C LEU A 122 0.81 1.98 7.24
N GLY A 123 1.22 3.09 7.82
CA GLY A 123 1.39 3.27 9.27
C GLY A 123 0.13 3.07 10.12
N LYS A 124 -1.06 3.03 9.50
CA LYS A 124 -2.33 2.73 10.18
C LYS A 124 -2.29 1.43 10.99
N TRP A 125 -1.54 0.44 10.54
CA TRP A 125 -1.40 -0.87 11.21
C TRP A 125 -0.05 -1.04 11.91
N GLY A 126 0.74 0.04 12.02
CA GLY A 126 2.04 0.03 12.69
C GLY A 126 3.13 -0.72 11.92
N SER A 127 4.27 -0.94 12.59
CA SER A 127 5.42 -1.66 12.02
C SER A 127 5.23 -3.18 11.96
N THR A 128 4.27 -3.74 12.69
CA THR A 128 3.95 -5.17 12.68
C THR A 128 2.51 -5.42 12.26
N PRO A 129 2.19 -6.57 11.65
CA PRO A 129 0.85 -6.94 11.26
C PRO A 129 -0.05 -7.47 12.40
N ALA A 130 0.36 -7.36 13.66
CA ALA A 130 -0.39 -7.86 14.81
C ALA A 130 -1.82 -7.32 14.88
N LEU A 131 -2.01 -6.02 14.58
CA LEU A 131 -3.35 -5.41 14.54
C LEU A 131 -4.23 -5.98 13.43
N LEU A 132 -3.65 -6.34 12.29
CA LEU A 132 -4.36 -7.00 11.18
C LEU A 132 -4.79 -8.41 11.57
N LYS A 133 -3.89 -9.19 12.17
CA LYS A 133 -4.20 -10.53 12.70
C LYS A 133 -5.30 -10.46 13.75
N LYS A 134 -5.19 -9.56 14.72
CA LYS A 134 -6.20 -9.37 15.78
C LYS A 134 -7.58 -9.03 15.18
N LYS A 135 -7.63 -8.15 14.18
CA LYS A 135 -8.90 -7.66 13.62
C LYS A 135 -9.51 -8.63 12.60
N TYR A 136 -8.71 -9.22 11.73
CA TYR A 136 -9.21 -9.97 10.56
C TYR A 136 -8.93 -11.47 10.64
N GLY A 137 -7.96 -11.90 11.41
CA GLY A 137 -7.50 -13.28 11.51
C GLY A 137 -6.76 -13.75 10.26
N THR A 138 -7.30 -13.54 9.07
CA THR A 138 -6.73 -13.97 7.78
C THR A 138 -6.63 -12.85 6.76
N LEU A 139 -5.69 -12.98 5.81
CA LEU A 139 -5.55 -12.07 4.67
C LEU A 139 -6.84 -12.02 3.84
N SER A 140 -7.48 -13.16 3.57
CA SER A 140 -8.70 -13.20 2.74
C SER A 140 -9.85 -12.39 3.36
N ARG A 141 -10.01 -12.40 4.68
CA ARG A 141 -10.98 -11.55 5.37
C ARG A 141 -10.64 -10.07 5.25
N PHE A 142 -9.35 -9.72 5.34
CA PHE A 142 -8.90 -8.35 5.13
C PHE A 142 -9.15 -7.87 3.70
N GLN A 143 -8.88 -8.71 2.72
CA GLN A 143 -9.08 -8.40 1.30
C GLN A 143 -10.56 -8.14 0.94
N LYS A 144 -11.51 -8.70 1.68
CA LYS A 144 -12.95 -8.38 1.49
C LYS A 144 -13.27 -6.89 1.66
N GLU A 145 -12.50 -6.16 2.47
CA GLU A 145 -12.68 -4.70 2.61
C GLU A 145 -12.05 -3.89 1.47
N TRP A 146 -11.28 -4.52 0.57
CA TRP A 146 -10.59 -3.80 -0.52
C TRP A 146 -11.50 -3.47 -1.71
N THR A 147 -12.65 -4.10 -1.78
CA THR A 147 -13.63 -3.88 -2.84
C THR A 147 -15.03 -3.69 -2.25
N ALA A 148 -15.86 -2.98 -2.99
CA ALA A 148 -17.28 -2.86 -2.67
C ALA A 148 -18.09 -2.80 -3.97
N THR A 149 -19.42 -3.05 -3.88
CA THR A 149 -20.35 -2.92 -4.98
C THR A 149 -21.27 -1.73 -4.76
N THR A 150 -21.51 -0.93 -5.80
CA THR A 150 -22.47 0.19 -5.72
C THR A 150 -23.91 -0.33 -5.69
N LYS A 151 -24.71 0.13 -4.71
CA LYS A 151 -26.14 -0.24 -4.56
C LYS A 151 -27.05 0.45 -5.56
N LYS A 152 -26.65 1.64 -6.01
CA LYS A 152 -27.40 2.49 -6.93
C LYS A 152 -26.47 3.34 -7.77
N ASN A 153 -27.00 3.94 -8.84
CA ASN A 153 -26.26 4.91 -9.65
C ASN A 153 -25.72 6.04 -8.76
N CYS A 154 -24.45 6.35 -8.92
CA CYS A 154 -23.82 7.42 -8.14
C CYS A 154 -22.80 8.22 -8.96
N LYS A 155 -22.25 9.25 -8.35
CA LYS A 155 -21.23 10.12 -8.97
C LYS A 155 -19.92 10.00 -8.21
N LEU A 156 -18.82 9.88 -8.94
CA LEU A 156 -17.46 9.99 -8.40
C LEU A 156 -17.07 11.47 -8.35
N TRP A 157 -16.70 11.95 -7.19
CA TRP A 157 -16.40 13.36 -6.94
C TRP A 157 -14.91 13.60 -6.70
N LYS A 158 -14.40 14.76 -7.11
CA LYS A 158 -12.99 15.12 -6.97
C LYS A 158 -12.58 15.34 -5.50
N GLN A 159 -13.46 15.87 -4.67
CA GLN A 159 -13.19 16.23 -3.27
C GLN A 159 -14.17 15.55 -2.31
N LYS A 160 -13.80 15.46 -1.03
CA LYS A 160 -14.63 14.88 0.03
C LYS A 160 -15.90 15.69 0.33
N THR A 161 -15.94 16.96 -0.02
CA THR A 161 -17.11 17.85 0.09
C THR A 161 -18.21 17.54 -0.92
N LEU A 162 -18.15 16.43 -1.58
CA LEU A 162 -19.03 15.79 -2.54
C LEU A 162 -19.90 16.75 -3.37
N ARG A 163 -21.02 17.27 -2.80
CA ARG A 163 -21.99 18.11 -3.50
C ARG A 163 -21.41 19.42 -4.05
N LYS A 164 -20.38 20.00 -3.39
CA LYS A 164 -19.68 21.23 -3.82
C LYS A 164 -18.47 20.92 -4.69
N SER A 165 -18.26 19.67 -5.08
CA SER A 165 -17.07 19.21 -5.78
C SER A 165 -17.37 18.93 -7.25
N LYS A 166 -16.34 19.07 -8.11
CA LYS A 166 -16.43 18.66 -9.52
C LYS A 166 -16.67 17.16 -9.64
N LYS A 167 -17.68 16.78 -10.44
CA LYS A 167 -17.93 15.39 -10.81
C LYS A 167 -16.82 14.90 -11.75
N ILE A 168 -16.26 13.72 -11.45
CA ILE A 168 -15.26 13.06 -12.30
C ILE A 168 -15.96 12.11 -13.28
N LYS A 169 -16.87 11.25 -12.76
CA LYS A 169 -17.51 10.19 -13.55
C LYS A 169 -18.84 9.76 -12.93
N LYS A 170 -19.76 9.26 -13.75
CA LYS A 170 -20.93 8.48 -13.28
C LYS A 170 -20.49 7.04 -13.02
N ILE A 171 -21.07 6.41 -12.00
CA ILE A 171 -20.85 5.00 -11.64
C ILE A 171 -22.22 4.33 -11.60
N PRO A 172 -22.49 3.35 -12.48
CA PRO A 172 -23.74 2.59 -12.46
C PRO A 172 -23.92 1.78 -11.17
N ALA A 173 -25.16 1.45 -10.84
CA ALA A 173 -25.46 0.43 -9.83
C ALA A 173 -24.80 -0.91 -10.19
N GLY A 174 -24.45 -1.72 -9.20
CA GLY A 174 -23.78 -3.01 -9.42
C GLY A 174 -22.29 -2.93 -9.76
N SER A 175 -21.72 -1.71 -9.92
CA SER A 175 -20.30 -1.56 -10.24
C SER A 175 -19.39 -1.98 -9.10
N LYS A 176 -18.38 -2.80 -9.38
CA LYS A 176 -17.27 -3.07 -8.43
C LYS A 176 -16.32 -1.88 -8.38
N VAL A 177 -15.97 -1.44 -7.18
CA VAL A 177 -15.04 -0.34 -6.93
C VAL A 177 -13.96 -0.77 -5.95
N ALA A 178 -12.73 -0.31 -6.15
CA ALA A 178 -11.68 -0.51 -5.17
C ALA A 178 -11.81 0.54 -4.04
N VAL A 179 -11.84 0.08 -2.80
CA VAL A 179 -12.04 0.92 -1.61
C VAL A 179 -10.69 1.24 -0.99
N LEU A 180 -10.31 2.52 -0.98
CA LEU A 180 -9.09 2.98 -0.34
C LEU A 180 -9.30 3.10 1.17
N TYR A 181 -10.34 3.83 1.54
CA TYR A 181 -10.81 3.91 2.93
C TYR A 181 -12.27 4.39 3.00
N VAL A 182 -12.90 4.07 4.11
CA VAL A 182 -14.24 4.55 4.46
C VAL A 182 -14.11 5.52 5.64
N SER A 183 -14.67 6.71 5.50
CA SER A 183 -14.68 7.74 6.53
C SER A 183 -15.88 7.57 7.47
N LYS A 184 -15.68 7.90 8.75
CA LYS A 184 -16.79 8.08 9.71
C LYS A 184 -17.72 9.24 9.31
N LEU A 185 -17.22 10.19 8.50
CA LEU A 185 -17.96 11.37 8.03
C LEU A 185 -18.89 11.10 6.82
N GLY A 186 -19.25 9.85 6.56
CA GLY A 186 -20.26 9.51 5.56
C GLY A 186 -19.78 9.43 4.11
N TYR A 187 -18.49 9.42 3.85
CA TYR A 187 -17.92 9.22 2.50
C TYR A 187 -16.90 8.08 2.44
N ALA A 188 -16.66 7.58 1.25
CA ALA A 188 -15.56 6.66 0.96
C ALA A 188 -14.67 7.24 -0.14
N LYS A 189 -13.36 7.05 -0.04
CA LYS A 189 -12.42 7.25 -1.15
C LYS A 189 -12.26 5.95 -1.87
N ILE A 190 -12.44 5.99 -3.19
CA ILE A 190 -12.44 4.81 -4.07
C ILE A 190 -11.61 5.04 -5.32
N ARG A 191 -11.30 3.94 -6.04
CA ARG A 191 -10.88 3.92 -7.44
C ARG A 191 -11.94 3.20 -8.28
N TYR A 192 -12.35 3.83 -9.37
CA TYR A 192 -13.22 3.24 -10.37
C TYR A 192 -12.68 3.53 -11.78
N GLN A 193 -12.44 2.47 -12.56
CA GLN A 193 -11.87 2.57 -13.91
C GLN A 193 -10.67 3.52 -13.97
N GLY A 194 -9.67 3.31 -13.11
CA GLY A 194 -8.43 4.09 -13.05
C GLY A 194 -8.56 5.50 -12.45
N LYS A 195 -9.77 6.01 -12.19
CA LYS A 195 -9.99 7.34 -11.60
C LYS A 195 -10.18 7.25 -10.09
N TYR A 196 -9.47 8.09 -9.34
CA TYR A 196 -9.61 8.22 -7.89
C TYR A 196 -10.56 9.35 -7.53
N GLY A 197 -11.41 9.12 -6.55
CA GLY A 197 -12.33 10.14 -6.08
C GLY A 197 -13.12 9.69 -4.85
N TYR A 198 -14.20 10.40 -4.58
CA TYR A 198 -15.03 10.20 -3.40
C TYR A 198 -16.47 9.91 -3.80
N ILE A 199 -17.12 9.06 -3.00
CA ILE A 199 -18.56 8.76 -3.09
C ILE A 199 -19.17 8.81 -1.71
N PHE A 200 -20.50 8.89 -1.59
CA PHE A 200 -21.20 8.67 -0.33
C PHE A 200 -21.00 7.23 0.14
N ARG A 201 -20.73 7.04 1.43
CA ARG A 201 -20.61 5.71 2.03
C ARG A 201 -21.88 4.87 1.85
N SER A 202 -23.04 5.51 1.92
CA SER A 202 -24.37 4.88 1.80
C SER A 202 -24.62 4.20 0.45
N VAL A 203 -23.83 4.51 -0.59
CA VAL A 203 -24.03 3.93 -1.93
C VAL A 203 -23.25 2.65 -2.18
N ILE A 204 -22.48 2.15 -1.21
CA ILE A 204 -21.70 0.90 -1.32
C ILE A 204 -22.11 -0.12 -0.25
N ARG A 205 -21.89 -1.40 -0.57
CA ARG A 205 -22.04 -2.58 0.31
C ARG A 205 -20.82 -3.49 0.19
#